data_041ee0bd021d14863281a117a6b1d699
#
_entry.id   041ee0bd021d14863281a117a6b1d699
#
_cell.length_a   1.000
_cell.length_b   1.000
_cell.length_c   1.000
_cell.angle_alpha   90.00
_cell.angle_beta   90.00
_cell.angle_gamma   90.00
#
_symmetry.space_group_name_H-M   'P 1'
#
loop_
_entity.id
_entity.type
_entity.pdbx_description
1 polymer ?
#
loop_
_entity_poly.entity_id
_entity_poly.type
_entity_poly.pdbx_seq_one_letter_code
_entity_poly.pdbx_strand_id
1 'polypeptide(L)'
;MTSEENTATPPEQKGKGRPSSADMLFYYDRLLPFKSIFQWLSHSPKATKDFTMREFAYEFRLGAYQRYNSYASAEEFKKAVVAANPTRFEVGAVYSVNPKERKNLPKSAMRPLSKELVFDIDLTDYDEIRTCCSKTDICTKCWKFIQVATKIILAALKDDFGFDHMVWVFSGRRGAHCWISDERARHLDESARKAVVEYLDVLGSRTQKMGRTQLGLRKPYHPHVERSFEILKQHFPAVILDEQNPWCTDGNSLEEEWNLVEALLAFLPEQSLRNALRTKWKEQKSVSTSRAKWEDINAVAQKVLKNQIQVSQLTDAKKEIIFYYMYPRLDLEVSKQMIHLLKSPFCIHPGTGNVCVPFDPEHNLSGNPDDDTYGFNPMTAPNLSQLQNEIDTWEAKRVDRGSSQPLDESDSPARIADFEKTSLKPYIDYFATFVSGLIKEELRSTKRGADSLDF
;
A
#
# COMPACT_ATOMS: atom_id res chain seq x y z
N MET A 1 45.49 -15.10 21.84
CA MET A 1 45.01 -14.82 20.47
C MET A 1 43.47 -14.81 20.54
N THR A 2 42.92 -13.65 20.79
CA THR A 2 41.48 -13.39 20.90
C THR A 2 41.02 -12.84 19.56
N SER A 3 40.14 -13.56 18.88
CA SER A 3 39.50 -13.14 17.66
C SER A 3 38.39 -12.12 17.98
N GLU A 4 38.61 -10.88 17.58
CA GLU A 4 37.57 -9.84 17.58
C GLU A 4 36.54 -10.13 16.48
N GLU A 5 35.34 -10.44 16.90
CA GLU A 5 34.19 -10.46 15.99
C GLU A 5 33.79 -9.03 15.61
N ASN A 6 34.00 -8.73 14.35
CA ASN A 6 33.66 -7.45 13.74
C ASN A 6 32.16 -7.41 13.48
N THR A 7 31.37 -6.90 14.43
CA THR A 7 29.93 -6.60 14.22
C THR A 7 29.82 -5.35 13.37
N ALA A 8 29.65 -5.54 12.07
CA ALA A 8 29.34 -4.45 11.15
C ALA A 8 27.95 -3.85 11.49
N THR A 9 27.96 -2.64 12.01
CA THR A 9 26.79 -1.79 12.20
C THR A 9 26.14 -1.53 10.83
N PRO A 10 24.81 -1.66 10.67
CA PRO A 10 24.15 -1.32 9.42
C PRO A 10 24.44 0.14 9.05
N PRO A 11 24.61 0.48 7.76
CA PRO A 11 24.90 1.85 7.35
C PRO A 11 23.75 2.78 7.78
N GLU A 12 24.09 3.77 8.60
CA GLU A 12 23.19 4.87 8.94
C GLU A 12 22.64 5.49 7.65
N GLN A 13 21.32 5.49 7.52
CA GLN A 13 20.63 6.24 6.46
C GLN A 13 20.90 7.74 6.70
N LYS A 14 21.93 8.28 6.04
CA LYS A 14 22.19 9.73 6.01
C LYS A 14 20.90 10.43 5.62
N GLY A 15 20.46 11.39 6.43
CA GLY A 15 19.19 12.06 6.42
C GLY A 15 18.66 12.39 5.03
N LYS A 16 17.58 11.73 4.65
CA LYS A 16 16.77 12.06 3.47
C LYS A 16 16.06 13.38 3.79
N GLY A 17 16.70 14.51 3.45
CA GLY A 17 16.11 15.84 3.63
C GLY A 17 14.86 16.01 2.76
N ARG A 18 13.98 16.94 3.14
CA ARG A 18 12.85 17.34 2.29
C ARG A 18 13.39 17.83 0.94
N PRO A 19 12.89 17.34 -0.22
CA PRO A 19 13.32 17.81 -1.52
C PRO A 19 13.18 19.33 -1.65
N SER A 20 14.16 19.99 -2.25
CA SER A 20 14.10 21.41 -2.54
C SER A 20 13.11 21.70 -3.69
N SER A 21 12.80 22.97 -3.95
CA SER A 21 11.98 23.35 -5.10
C SER A 21 12.69 23.02 -6.43
N ALA A 22 14.00 23.12 -6.47
CA ALA A 22 14.80 22.77 -7.65
C ALA A 22 14.78 21.25 -7.91
N ASP A 23 14.88 20.43 -6.86
CA ASP A 23 14.79 18.98 -6.98
C ASP A 23 13.42 18.53 -7.50
N MET A 24 12.33 19.15 -7.01
CA MET A 24 10.98 18.87 -7.48
C MET A 24 10.79 19.28 -8.96
N LEU A 25 11.31 20.44 -9.35
CA LEU A 25 11.27 20.90 -10.73
C LEU A 25 12.02 19.94 -11.67
N PHE A 26 13.23 19.50 -11.26
CA PHE A 26 14.01 18.50 -11.98
C PHE A 26 13.20 17.21 -12.18
N TYR A 27 12.55 16.72 -11.11
CA TYR A 27 11.74 15.51 -11.17
C TYR A 27 10.56 15.64 -12.13
N TYR A 28 9.81 16.71 -12.02
CA TYR A 28 8.65 16.94 -12.88
C TYR A 28 9.02 17.14 -14.36
N ASP A 29 10.12 17.80 -14.62
CA ASP A 29 10.51 18.04 -16.02
C ASP A 29 11.11 16.78 -16.67
N ARG A 30 11.92 16.01 -15.95
CA ARG A 30 12.77 14.95 -16.52
C ARG A 30 12.28 13.53 -16.26
N LEU A 31 11.63 13.25 -15.13
CA LEU A 31 11.42 11.88 -14.64
C LEU A 31 9.94 11.45 -14.52
N LEU A 32 9.02 12.36 -14.21
CA LEU A 32 7.62 12.00 -14.01
C LEU A 32 7.00 11.44 -15.32
N PRO A 33 6.42 10.23 -15.32
CA PRO A 33 5.88 9.58 -16.52
C PRO A 33 4.49 10.13 -16.89
N PHE A 34 4.42 11.41 -17.28
CA PHE A 34 3.16 12.09 -17.64
C PHE A 34 2.32 11.35 -18.66
N LYS A 35 2.94 10.75 -19.68
CA LYS A 35 2.24 10.00 -20.71
C LYS A 35 1.49 8.80 -20.14
N SER A 36 2.14 8.01 -19.30
CA SER A 36 1.53 6.83 -18.69
C SER A 36 0.41 7.21 -17.71
N ILE A 37 0.61 8.27 -16.90
CA ILE A 37 -0.42 8.80 -15.99
C ILE A 37 -1.62 9.33 -16.80
N PHE A 38 -1.37 10.08 -17.86
CA PHE A 38 -2.42 10.59 -18.74
C PHE A 38 -3.22 9.45 -19.39
N GLN A 39 -2.56 8.44 -19.95
CA GLN A 39 -3.20 7.29 -20.58
C GLN A 39 -4.01 6.45 -19.57
N TRP A 40 -3.46 6.27 -18.36
CA TRP A 40 -4.19 5.63 -17.26
C TRP A 40 -5.49 6.35 -16.94
N LEU A 41 -5.43 7.67 -16.69
CA LEU A 41 -6.59 8.47 -16.28
C LEU A 41 -7.55 8.81 -17.43
N SER A 42 -7.10 8.66 -18.67
CA SER A 42 -7.96 8.73 -19.87
C SER A 42 -8.63 7.40 -20.18
N HIS A 43 -8.13 6.27 -19.63
CA HIS A 43 -8.48 4.90 -20.01
C HIS A 43 -8.35 4.68 -21.53
N SER A 44 -7.51 5.45 -22.19
CA SER A 44 -7.36 5.54 -23.65
C SER A 44 -5.99 6.11 -24.02
N PRO A 45 -5.46 5.81 -25.21
CA PRO A 45 -4.28 6.50 -25.77
C PRO A 45 -4.50 7.98 -26.02
N LYS A 46 -5.77 8.41 -26.18
CA LYS A 46 -6.19 9.78 -26.46
C LYS A 46 -6.96 10.37 -25.28
N ALA A 47 -7.05 11.70 -25.23
CA ALA A 47 -7.83 12.40 -24.22
C ALA A 47 -9.31 12.01 -24.32
N THR A 48 -9.90 11.65 -23.16
CA THR A 48 -11.32 11.38 -23.01
C THR A 48 -11.93 12.32 -21.95
N LYS A 49 -13.23 12.26 -21.77
CA LYS A 49 -13.92 13.00 -20.68
C LYS A 49 -13.39 12.58 -19.30
N ASP A 50 -12.95 11.33 -19.14
CA ASP A 50 -12.38 10.82 -17.90
C ASP A 50 -11.13 11.58 -17.47
N PHE A 51 -10.39 12.16 -18.41
CA PHE A 51 -9.26 13.02 -18.13
C PHE A 51 -9.64 14.50 -18.11
N THR A 52 -10.35 14.98 -19.16
CA THR A 52 -10.60 16.42 -19.34
C THR A 52 -11.62 17.00 -18.34
N MET A 53 -12.44 16.15 -17.71
CA MET A 53 -13.39 16.53 -16.66
C MET A 53 -12.94 16.06 -15.28
N ARG A 54 -11.69 15.57 -15.15
CA ARG A 54 -11.15 15.11 -13.89
C ARG A 54 -10.58 16.25 -13.05
N GLU A 55 -10.79 16.17 -11.76
CA GLU A 55 -10.17 17.07 -10.80
C GLU A 55 -8.74 16.62 -10.48
N PHE A 56 -7.84 17.60 -10.49
CA PHE A 56 -6.51 17.50 -9.89
C PHE A 56 -6.39 18.54 -8.79
N ALA A 57 -5.66 18.20 -7.71
CA ALA A 57 -5.33 19.13 -6.65
C ALA A 57 -3.81 19.21 -6.46
N TYR A 58 -3.35 20.37 -6.01
CA TYR A 58 -1.95 20.65 -5.71
C TYR A 58 -1.78 21.03 -4.25
N GLU A 59 -0.76 20.47 -3.62
CA GLU A 59 -0.25 20.94 -2.35
C GLU A 59 1.08 21.64 -2.57
N PHE A 60 1.24 22.82 -2.00
CA PHE A 60 2.44 23.62 -2.13
C PHE A 60 3.26 23.63 -0.83
N ARG A 61 4.54 23.99 -0.96
CA ARG A 61 5.54 23.93 0.12
C ARG A 61 5.12 24.65 1.41
N LEU A 62 4.37 25.75 1.30
CA LEU A 62 3.88 26.53 2.45
C LEU A 62 2.52 26.07 2.97
N GLY A 63 2.04 24.91 2.56
CA GLY A 63 0.77 24.34 3.00
C GLY A 63 -0.44 24.88 2.23
N ALA A 64 -0.27 25.74 1.23
CA ALA A 64 -1.37 26.15 0.36
C ALA A 64 -1.86 24.92 -0.43
N TYR A 65 -3.19 24.81 -0.57
CA TYR A 65 -3.83 23.69 -1.25
C TYR A 65 -4.80 24.21 -2.30
N GLN A 66 -4.59 23.80 -3.55
CA GLN A 66 -5.35 24.24 -4.71
C GLN A 66 -6.10 23.06 -5.32
N ARG A 67 -7.43 23.13 -5.35
CA ARG A 67 -8.34 22.16 -5.95
C ARG A 67 -8.87 22.62 -7.30
N TYR A 68 -9.57 21.73 -7.96
CA TYR A 68 -10.33 21.97 -9.19
C TYR A 68 -9.49 22.33 -10.41
N ASN A 69 -8.26 21.85 -10.48
CA ASN A 69 -7.50 21.89 -11.73
C ASN A 69 -7.97 20.77 -12.66
N SER A 70 -7.94 21.01 -13.97
CA SER A 70 -8.18 20.00 -15.01
C SER A 70 -7.39 20.37 -16.27
N TYR A 71 -7.20 19.41 -17.18
CA TYR A 71 -6.31 19.59 -18.34
C TYR A 71 -6.91 18.94 -19.57
N ALA A 72 -6.69 19.53 -20.74
CA ALA A 72 -7.19 19.01 -22.01
C ALA A 72 -6.28 17.94 -22.62
N SER A 73 -5.00 17.93 -22.27
CA SER A 73 -4.01 17.00 -22.84
C SER A 73 -2.88 16.69 -21.86
N ALA A 74 -2.08 15.67 -22.19
CA ALA A 74 -0.86 15.34 -21.45
C ALA A 74 0.15 16.49 -21.42
N GLU A 75 0.27 17.25 -22.52
CA GLU A 75 1.18 18.38 -22.66
C GLU A 75 0.75 19.56 -21.76
N GLU A 76 -0.56 19.87 -21.74
CA GLU A 76 -1.10 20.89 -20.83
C GLU A 76 -0.88 20.48 -19.37
N PHE A 77 -1.13 19.21 -19.04
CA PHE A 77 -0.89 18.68 -17.71
C PHE A 77 0.58 18.82 -17.30
N LYS A 78 1.53 18.37 -18.16
CA LYS A 78 2.97 18.52 -17.89
C LYS A 78 3.34 19.99 -17.68
N LYS A 79 2.97 20.88 -18.61
CA LYS A 79 3.28 22.31 -18.52
C LYS A 79 2.76 22.93 -17.22
N ALA A 80 1.53 22.57 -16.81
CA ALA A 80 0.93 23.11 -15.61
C ALA A 80 1.61 22.60 -14.33
N VAL A 81 1.95 21.31 -14.24
CA VAL A 81 2.65 20.73 -13.07
C VAL A 81 4.06 21.30 -12.95
N VAL A 82 4.80 21.39 -14.06
CA VAL A 82 6.16 21.97 -14.08
C VAL A 82 6.12 23.45 -13.66
N ALA A 83 5.18 24.23 -14.18
CA ALA A 83 5.06 25.66 -13.86
C ALA A 83 4.62 25.89 -12.41
N ALA A 84 3.68 25.09 -11.91
CA ALA A 84 3.19 25.19 -10.52
C ALA A 84 4.19 24.65 -9.49
N ASN A 85 5.00 23.68 -9.88
CA ASN A 85 6.00 22.99 -9.06
C ASN A 85 5.48 22.65 -7.66
N PRO A 86 4.35 21.90 -7.54
CA PRO A 86 3.77 21.54 -6.25
C PRO A 86 4.66 20.55 -5.50
N THR A 87 4.52 20.46 -4.18
CA THR A 87 5.18 19.40 -3.39
C THR A 87 4.58 18.02 -3.68
N ARG A 88 3.30 17.98 -4.03
CA ARG A 88 2.60 16.80 -4.56
C ARG A 88 1.35 17.22 -5.30
N PHE A 89 0.85 16.33 -6.16
CA PHE A 89 -0.47 16.49 -6.74
C PHE A 89 -1.33 15.26 -6.47
N GLU A 90 -2.62 15.47 -6.46
CA GLU A 90 -3.62 14.46 -6.13
C GLU A 90 -4.63 14.32 -7.26
N VAL A 91 -5.13 13.09 -7.42
CA VAL A 91 -6.12 12.71 -8.43
C VAL A 91 -7.48 12.59 -7.75
N GLY A 92 -8.48 13.25 -8.33
CA GLY A 92 -9.85 13.25 -7.88
C GLY A 92 -10.82 12.59 -8.86
N ALA A 93 -12.11 12.87 -8.64
CA ALA A 93 -13.20 12.36 -9.47
C ALA A 93 -13.25 13.05 -10.83
N VAL A 94 -13.92 12.37 -11.77
CA VAL A 94 -14.44 12.95 -13.01
C VAL A 94 -15.78 13.58 -12.70
N TYR A 95 -15.99 14.82 -13.13
CA TYR A 95 -17.21 15.57 -12.85
C TYR A 95 -18.11 15.76 -14.08
N SER A 96 -19.38 16.05 -13.84
CA SER A 96 -20.37 16.35 -14.89
C SER A 96 -20.06 17.62 -15.68
N VAL A 97 -19.24 18.51 -15.11
CA VAL A 97 -18.77 19.76 -15.69
C VAL A 97 -17.27 19.93 -15.43
N ASN A 98 -16.60 20.78 -16.23
CA ASN A 98 -15.17 20.99 -16.04
C ASN A 98 -14.88 21.54 -14.62
N PRO A 99 -13.99 20.92 -13.85
CA PRO A 99 -13.65 21.40 -12.49
C PRO A 99 -13.20 22.86 -12.42
N LYS A 100 -12.59 23.42 -13.46
CA LYS A 100 -12.19 24.84 -13.52
C LYS A 100 -13.39 25.79 -13.38
N GLU A 101 -14.57 25.34 -13.80
CA GLU A 101 -15.83 26.13 -13.74
C GLU A 101 -16.45 26.16 -12.33
N ARG A 102 -15.85 25.50 -11.36
CA ARG A 102 -16.37 25.32 -9.99
C ARG A 102 -16.79 26.65 -9.33
N LYS A 103 -16.06 27.73 -9.60
CA LYS A 103 -16.36 29.04 -9.00
C LYS A 103 -17.56 29.73 -9.63
N ASN A 104 -17.88 29.38 -10.87
CA ASN A 104 -18.94 30.00 -11.68
C ASN A 104 -20.26 29.24 -11.59
N LEU A 105 -20.29 28.07 -10.95
CA LEU A 105 -21.43 27.17 -10.93
C LEU A 105 -21.93 26.91 -9.51
N PRO A 106 -23.24 26.70 -9.31
CA PRO A 106 -23.76 26.23 -8.04
C PRO A 106 -23.22 24.84 -7.71
N LYS A 107 -23.10 24.53 -6.41
CA LYS A 107 -22.55 23.24 -5.95
C LYS A 107 -23.27 22.03 -6.55
N SER A 108 -24.58 22.13 -6.73
CA SER A 108 -25.43 21.06 -7.27
C SER A 108 -25.17 20.73 -8.75
N ALA A 109 -24.60 21.65 -9.52
CA ALA A 109 -24.27 21.43 -10.92
C ALA A 109 -23.02 20.56 -11.12
N MET A 110 -22.11 20.56 -10.15
CA MET A 110 -20.85 19.81 -10.20
C MET A 110 -21.01 18.49 -9.45
N ARG A 111 -21.38 17.44 -10.17
CA ARG A 111 -21.58 16.09 -9.61
C ARG A 111 -20.42 15.18 -10.00
N PRO A 112 -19.84 14.40 -9.06
CA PRO A 112 -18.88 13.36 -9.40
C PRO A 112 -19.61 12.25 -10.16
N LEU A 113 -19.03 11.80 -11.27
CA LEU A 113 -19.59 10.78 -12.15
C LEU A 113 -18.85 9.45 -12.05
N SER A 114 -17.53 9.50 -12.01
CA SER A 114 -16.67 8.33 -11.90
C SER A 114 -15.38 8.67 -11.18
N LYS A 115 -14.76 7.66 -10.59
CA LYS A 115 -13.44 7.70 -9.96
C LYS A 115 -12.97 6.28 -9.75
N GLU A 116 -11.69 6.01 -9.87
CA GLU A 116 -11.08 4.75 -9.45
C GLU A 116 -11.53 4.41 -8.02
N LEU A 117 -11.89 3.15 -7.76
CA LEU A 117 -12.07 2.69 -6.39
C LEU A 117 -10.69 2.53 -5.78
N VAL A 118 -10.49 3.05 -4.58
CA VAL A 118 -9.18 3.04 -3.94
C VAL A 118 -9.26 2.50 -2.52
N PHE A 119 -8.21 1.79 -2.10
CA PHE A 119 -8.01 1.38 -0.71
C PHE A 119 -6.67 1.94 -0.24
N ASP A 120 -6.65 2.42 0.98
CA ASP A 120 -5.46 2.96 1.65
C ASP A 120 -5.16 2.16 2.90
N ILE A 121 -3.90 1.75 3.05
CA ILE A 121 -3.37 1.04 4.21
C ILE A 121 -2.18 1.82 4.74
N ASP A 122 -2.27 2.27 5.99
CA ASP A 122 -1.18 2.95 6.69
C ASP A 122 -0.71 2.10 7.88
N LEU A 123 0.62 1.90 8.00
CA LEU A 123 1.20 1.11 9.10
C LEU A 123 1.01 1.75 10.49
N THR A 124 0.62 3.03 10.59
CA THR A 124 0.22 3.60 11.88
C THR A 124 -1.05 3.00 12.45
N ASP A 125 -1.93 2.46 11.61
CA ASP A 125 -3.12 1.75 12.07
C ASP A 125 -2.78 0.40 12.74
N TYR A 126 -1.54 -0.05 12.58
CA TYR A 126 -1.00 -1.25 13.21
C TYR A 126 -0.13 -0.96 14.44
N ASP A 127 0.00 0.31 14.88
CA ASP A 127 0.88 0.70 16.01
C ASP A 127 0.55 -0.01 17.33
N GLU A 128 -0.70 -0.44 17.51
CA GLU A 128 -1.14 -1.21 18.68
C GLU A 128 -0.64 -2.66 18.69
N ILE A 129 -0.23 -3.18 17.53
CA ILE A 129 0.14 -4.60 17.37
C ILE A 129 1.55 -4.80 16.84
N ARG A 130 2.12 -3.85 16.11
CA ARG A 130 3.50 -3.92 15.65
C ARG A 130 4.46 -3.48 16.75
N THR A 131 5.50 -4.27 16.97
CA THR A 131 6.50 -4.05 18.02
C THR A 131 7.85 -3.61 17.49
N CYS A 132 8.12 -3.83 16.19
CA CYS A 132 9.40 -3.53 15.55
C CYS A 132 9.61 -2.04 15.26
N CYS A 133 8.54 -1.26 15.06
CA CYS A 133 8.55 0.16 14.71
C CYS A 133 7.29 0.84 15.24
N SER A 134 7.29 2.17 15.28
CA SER A 134 6.12 2.96 15.66
C SER A 134 6.02 4.24 14.85
N LYS A 135 4.83 4.85 14.82
CA LYS A 135 4.56 6.14 14.16
C LYS A 135 5.01 6.12 12.70
N THR A 136 6.09 6.86 12.39
CA THR A 136 6.56 7.09 11.02
C THR A 136 7.62 6.12 10.54
N ASP A 137 8.17 5.34 11.46
CA ASP A 137 9.25 4.43 11.17
C ASP A 137 8.71 3.10 10.64
N ILE A 138 9.44 2.53 9.69
CA ILE A 138 9.13 1.24 9.08
C ILE A 138 10.40 0.42 8.90
N CYS A 139 10.23 -0.88 8.84
CA CYS A 139 11.26 -1.85 8.47
C CYS A 139 10.64 -3.00 7.66
N THR A 140 11.45 -3.92 7.22
CA THR A 140 10.99 -5.10 6.47
C THR A 140 10.03 -5.98 7.26
N LYS A 141 10.16 -6.05 8.60
CA LYS A 141 9.26 -6.82 9.46
C LYS A 141 7.83 -6.26 9.47
N CYS A 142 7.64 -4.95 9.72
CA CYS A 142 6.30 -4.38 9.69
C CYS A 142 5.73 -4.24 8.27
N TRP A 143 6.57 -4.18 7.23
CA TRP A 143 6.10 -4.20 5.84
C TRP A 143 5.37 -5.48 5.47
N LYS A 144 5.63 -6.60 6.17
CA LYS A 144 4.92 -7.86 5.96
C LYS A 144 3.42 -7.77 6.25
N PHE A 145 2.97 -6.83 7.09
CA PHE A 145 1.53 -6.55 7.23
C PHE A 145 0.92 -6.08 5.91
N ILE A 146 1.61 -5.19 5.19
CA ILE A 146 1.17 -4.72 3.87
C ILE A 146 1.17 -5.89 2.86
N GLN A 147 2.21 -6.72 2.84
CA GLN A 147 2.29 -7.86 1.92
C GLN A 147 1.16 -8.87 2.14
N VAL A 148 0.79 -9.14 3.39
CA VAL A 148 -0.34 -10.03 3.69
C VAL A 148 -1.68 -9.35 3.36
N ALA A 149 -1.81 -8.07 3.66
CA ALA A 149 -3.00 -7.29 3.32
C ALA A 149 -3.26 -7.25 1.81
N THR A 150 -2.21 -7.06 1.00
CA THR A 150 -2.36 -7.08 -0.47
C THR A 150 -2.91 -8.41 -0.97
N LYS A 151 -2.46 -9.54 -0.45
CA LYS A 151 -2.97 -10.87 -0.83
C LYS A 151 -4.46 -11.03 -0.55
N ILE A 152 -4.90 -10.61 0.64
CA ILE A 152 -6.31 -10.73 1.05
C ILE A 152 -7.21 -9.84 0.19
N ILE A 153 -6.80 -8.57 0.00
CA ILE A 153 -7.58 -7.59 -0.75
C ILE A 153 -7.65 -7.99 -2.22
N LEU A 154 -6.54 -8.37 -2.84
CA LEU A 154 -6.50 -8.83 -4.23
C LEU A 154 -7.41 -10.04 -4.45
N ALA A 155 -7.32 -11.05 -3.57
CA ALA A 155 -8.18 -12.23 -3.66
C ALA A 155 -9.67 -11.85 -3.58
N ALA A 156 -10.06 -10.97 -2.65
CA ALA A 156 -11.44 -10.53 -2.52
C ALA A 156 -11.90 -9.70 -3.74
N LEU A 157 -11.11 -8.73 -4.17
CA LEU A 157 -11.47 -7.87 -5.29
C LEU A 157 -11.60 -8.66 -6.60
N LYS A 158 -10.74 -9.65 -6.81
CA LYS A 158 -10.75 -10.50 -7.99
C LYS A 158 -11.86 -11.54 -7.93
N ASP A 159 -11.92 -12.34 -6.86
CA ASP A 159 -12.80 -13.52 -6.80
C ASP A 159 -14.23 -13.17 -6.44
N ASP A 160 -14.46 -12.13 -5.60
CA ASP A 160 -15.79 -11.77 -5.10
C ASP A 160 -16.42 -10.63 -5.91
N PHE A 161 -15.61 -9.70 -6.46
CA PHE A 161 -16.11 -8.55 -7.23
C PHE A 161 -15.78 -8.63 -8.72
N GLY A 162 -14.86 -9.51 -9.14
CA GLY A 162 -14.45 -9.68 -10.53
C GLY A 162 -13.76 -8.43 -11.09
N PHE A 163 -12.93 -7.77 -10.29
CA PHE A 163 -12.07 -6.68 -10.74
C PHE A 163 -10.70 -7.22 -11.12
N ASP A 164 -10.21 -6.84 -12.29
CA ASP A 164 -8.97 -7.36 -12.88
C ASP A 164 -7.87 -6.29 -13.01
N HIS A 165 -8.27 -5.00 -13.09
CA HIS A 165 -7.33 -3.90 -13.33
C HIS A 165 -6.99 -3.16 -12.03
N MET A 166 -6.09 -3.74 -11.25
CA MET A 166 -5.65 -3.21 -9.96
C MET A 166 -4.16 -2.91 -9.98
N VAL A 167 -3.76 -1.79 -9.42
CA VAL A 167 -2.35 -1.43 -9.22
C VAL A 167 -2.11 -1.00 -7.78
N TRP A 168 -1.09 -1.57 -7.15
CA TRP A 168 -0.62 -1.18 -5.84
C TRP A 168 0.47 -0.12 -5.97
N VAL A 169 0.41 0.89 -5.13
CA VAL A 169 1.33 2.03 -5.13
C VAL A 169 1.86 2.26 -3.72
N PHE A 170 3.17 2.28 -3.57
CA PHE A 170 3.82 2.68 -2.32
C PHE A 170 3.49 4.13 -1.97
N SER A 171 3.06 4.41 -0.75
CA SER A 171 2.69 5.78 -0.36
C SER A 171 3.88 6.74 -0.25
N GLY A 172 5.12 6.22 -0.42
CA GLY A 172 6.37 6.96 -0.28
C GLY A 172 6.93 7.00 1.14
N ARG A 173 6.21 6.44 2.13
CA ARG A 173 6.67 6.42 3.52
C ARG A 173 6.34 5.11 4.23
N ARG A 174 5.08 4.84 4.58
CA ARG A 174 4.69 3.77 5.50
C ARG A 174 3.42 3.01 5.11
N GLY A 175 2.90 3.18 3.93
CA GLY A 175 1.65 2.57 3.51
C GLY A 175 1.62 2.25 2.04
N ALA A 176 0.48 1.73 1.59
CA ALA A 176 0.22 1.39 0.20
C ALA A 176 -1.23 1.72 -0.18
N HIS A 177 -1.40 2.19 -1.42
CA HIS A 177 -2.69 2.46 -2.03
C HIS A 177 -2.98 1.43 -3.11
N CYS A 178 -4.16 0.84 -3.10
CA CYS A 178 -4.66 0.04 -4.22
C CYS A 178 -5.61 0.89 -5.07
N TRP A 179 -5.33 0.99 -6.37
CA TRP A 179 -6.17 1.68 -7.32
C TRP A 179 -6.83 0.66 -8.25
N ILE A 180 -8.16 0.63 -8.27
CA ILE A 180 -8.96 -0.27 -9.09
C ILE A 180 -9.55 0.55 -10.22
N SER A 181 -9.14 0.24 -11.46
CA SER A 181 -9.43 1.03 -12.68
C SER A 181 -10.47 0.38 -13.59
N ASP A 182 -11.03 -0.77 -13.23
CA ASP A 182 -12.13 -1.40 -13.97
C ASP A 182 -13.29 -0.41 -14.16
N GLU A 183 -13.89 -0.38 -15.35
CA GLU A 183 -15.01 0.50 -15.68
C GLU A 183 -16.15 0.39 -14.64
N ARG A 184 -16.51 -0.84 -14.25
CA ARG A 184 -17.53 -1.09 -13.24
C ARG A 184 -17.18 -0.52 -11.89
N ALA A 185 -15.90 -0.61 -11.47
CA ALA A 185 -15.43 -0.07 -10.20
C ALA A 185 -15.44 1.46 -10.19
N ARG A 186 -15.06 2.09 -11.31
CA ARG A 186 -15.01 3.56 -11.44
C ARG A 186 -16.40 4.20 -11.34
N HIS A 187 -17.45 3.51 -11.81
CA HIS A 187 -18.82 4.00 -11.82
C HIS A 187 -19.65 3.61 -10.59
N LEU A 188 -19.07 2.93 -9.59
CA LEU A 188 -19.76 2.69 -8.32
C LEU A 188 -20.09 4.03 -7.64
N ASP A 189 -21.34 4.20 -7.26
CA ASP A 189 -21.77 5.31 -6.41
C ASP A 189 -21.29 5.14 -4.97
N GLU A 190 -21.50 6.16 -4.12
CA GLU A 190 -21.03 6.12 -2.72
C GLU A 190 -21.67 4.98 -1.91
N SER A 191 -22.93 4.59 -2.22
CA SER A 191 -23.60 3.49 -1.55
C SER A 191 -22.98 2.15 -1.91
N ALA A 192 -22.71 1.91 -3.19
CA ALA A 192 -22.03 0.70 -3.64
C ALA A 192 -20.58 0.63 -3.16
N ARG A 193 -19.85 1.74 -3.19
CA ARG A 193 -18.49 1.83 -2.61
C ARG A 193 -18.49 1.47 -1.12
N LYS A 194 -19.44 2.02 -0.37
CA LYS A 194 -19.63 1.70 1.04
C LYS A 194 -19.86 0.21 1.25
N ALA A 195 -20.70 -0.42 0.42
CA ALA A 195 -20.97 -1.85 0.52
C ALA A 195 -19.72 -2.70 0.27
N VAL A 196 -18.89 -2.37 -0.74
CA VAL A 196 -17.59 -3.04 -0.99
C VAL A 196 -16.65 -2.89 0.19
N VAL A 197 -16.56 -1.69 0.76
CA VAL A 197 -15.70 -1.39 1.90
C VAL A 197 -16.15 -2.15 3.15
N GLU A 198 -17.46 -2.15 3.44
CA GLU A 198 -18.04 -2.87 4.60
C GLU A 198 -17.88 -4.39 4.46
N TYR A 199 -17.90 -4.92 3.24
CA TYR A 199 -17.60 -6.32 2.97
C TYR A 199 -16.16 -6.69 3.36
N LEU A 200 -15.18 -5.80 3.11
CA LEU A 200 -13.78 -6.00 3.44
C LEU A 200 -13.44 -5.64 4.89
N ASP A 201 -14.28 -4.89 5.61
CA ASP A 201 -14.05 -4.48 7.00
C ASP A 201 -14.48 -5.56 7.99
N VAL A 202 -13.80 -6.72 7.96
CA VAL A 202 -14.10 -7.87 8.84
C VAL A 202 -13.88 -7.54 10.32
N LEU A 203 -12.91 -6.68 10.65
CA LEU A 203 -12.62 -6.30 12.02
C LEU A 203 -13.66 -5.34 12.60
N GLY A 204 -14.34 -4.59 11.75
CA GLY A 204 -15.24 -3.53 12.15
C GLY A 204 -14.51 -2.36 12.80
N SER A 205 -14.39 -1.24 12.11
CA SER A 205 -13.66 -0.05 12.56
C SER A 205 -14.09 0.48 13.95
N ARG A 206 -15.32 0.15 14.38
CA ARG A 206 -15.84 0.48 15.72
C ARG A 206 -15.27 -0.45 16.80
N THR A 207 -14.99 -1.70 16.48
CA THR A 207 -14.52 -2.72 17.44
C THR A 207 -13.07 -2.43 17.83
N GLN A 208 -12.24 -1.98 16.90
CA GLN A 208 -10.85 -1.60 17.15
C GLN A 208 -10.72 -0.43 18.14
N LYS A 209 -11.55 0.61 17.99
CA LYS A 209 -11.54 1.79 18.89
C LYS A 209 -12.00 1.51 20.32
N MET A 210 -12.63 0.38 20.58
CA MET A 210 -13.20 0.03 21.91
C MET A 210 -12.38 -0.98 22.71
N GLY A 211 -11.19 -1.38 22.25
CA GLY A 211 -10.34 -2.35 22.94
C GLY A 211 -11.00 -3.73 23.15
N ARG A 212 -11.96 -4.11 22.30
CA ARG A 212 -12.66 -5.40 22.44
C ARG A 212 -11.77 -6.51 21.88
N THR A 213 -11.54 -7.53 22.71
CA THR A 213 -10.80 -8.74 22.36
C THR A 213 -11.61 -9.76 21.57
N GLN A 214 -12.93 -9.59 21.47
CA GLN A 214 -13.82 -10.47 20.71
C GLN A 214 -14.33 -9.77 19.47
N LEU A 215 -13.95 -10.28 18.29
CA LEU A 215 -14.40 -9.77 16.99
C LEU A 215 -15.85 -10.14 16.69
N GLY A 216 -16.34 -11.20 17.34
CA GLY A 216 -17.73 -11.69 17.18
C GLY A 216 -18.02 -12.17 15.75
N LEU A 217 -17.07 -12.85 15.13
CA LEU A 217 -17.24 -13.42 13.80
C LEU A 217 -18.44 -14.37 13.78
N ARG A 218 -19.42 -14.08 12.93
CA ARG A 218 -20.67 -14.86 12.87
C ARG A 218 -20.46 -16.19 12.15
N LYS A 219 -21.02 -17.25 12.70
CA LYS A 219 -21.05 -18.58 12.07
C LYS A 219 -22.40 -18.84 11.38
N PRO A 220 -22.41 -19.57 10.26
CA PRO A 220 -21.23 -20.07 9.52
C PRO A 220 -20.40 -18.91 8.97
N TYR A 221 -19.06 -19.08 8.90
CA TYR A 221 -18.21 -18.03 8.36
C TYR A 221 -18.50 -17.79 6.88
N HIS A 222 -18.50 -16.51 6.50
CA HIS A 222 -18.59 -16.13 5.10
C HIS A 222 -17.37 -16.66 4.32
N PRO A 223 -17.51 -17.11 3.05
CA PRO A 223 -16.39 -17.61 2.23
C PRO A 223 -15.19 -16.67 2.17
N HIS A 224 -15.40 -15.36 2.11
CA HIS A 224 -14.33 -14.36 2.22
C HIS A 224 -13.54 -14.48 3.53
N VAL A 225 -14.23 -14.66 4.66
CA VAL A 225 -13.58 -14.81 5.98
C VAL A 225 -12.79 -16.12 6.04
N GLU A 226 -13.33 -17.22 5.51
CA GLU A 226 -12.62 -18.52 5.48
C GLU A 226 -11.38 -18.44 4.60
N ARG A 227 -11.49 -17.89 3.40
CA ARG A 227 -10.34 -17.68 2.48
C ARG A 227 -9.29 -16.78 3.14
N SER A 228 -9.70 -15.68 3.75
CA SER A 228 -8.79 -14.79 4.48
C SER A 228 -8.07 -15.50 5.61
N PHE A 229 -8.78 -16.34 6.37
CA PHE A 229 -8.18 -17.15 7.44
C PHE A 229 -7.09 -18.09 6.90
N GLU A 230 -7.34 -18.77 5.77
CA GLU A 230 -6.35 -19.67 5.17
C GLU A 230 -5.06 -18.94 4.75
N ILE A 231 -5.18 -17.69 4.27
CA ILE A 231 -4.02 -16.84 3.97
C ILE A 231 -3.32 -16.42 5.27
N LEU A 232 -4.07 -15.88 6.24
CA LEU A 232 -3.52 -15.36 7.49
C LEU A 232 -2.78 -16.42 8.29
N LYS A 233 -3.34 -17.63 8.43
CA LYS A 233 -2.76 -18.68 9.24
C LYS A 233 -1.39 -19.15 8.73
N GLN A 234 -1.12 -19.03 7.43
CA GLN A 234 0.18 -19.39 6.84
C GLN A 234 1.27 -18.40 7.24
N HIS A 235 0.91 -17.12 7.35
CA HIS A 235 1.86 -16.04 7.67
C HIS A 235 1.97 -15.75 9.17
N PHE A 236 0.95 -16.08 9.96
CA PHE A 236 0.86 -15.76 11.39
C PHE A 236 2.07 -16.21 12.21
N PRO A 237 2.60 -17.44 12.05
CA PRO A 237 3.73 -17.87 12.86
C PRO A 237 4.98 -16.99 12.62
N ALA A 238 5.34 -16.74 11.37
CA ALA A 238 6.54 -15.98 11.04
C ALA A 238 6.37 -14.48 11.37
N VAL A 239 5.24 -13.88 10.95
CA VAL A 239 5.04 -12.44 11.10
C VAL A 239 4.74 -12.05 12.54
N ILE A 240 3.82 -12.76 13.20
CA ILE A 240 3.38 -12.38 14.55
C ILE A 240 4.19 -13.06 15.64
N LEU A 241 4.32 -14.38 15.60
CA LEU A 241 4.92 -15.10 16.74
C LEU A 241 6.43 -14.92 16.81
N ASP A 242 7.11 -14.83 15.65
CA ASP A 242 8.58 -14.72 15.60
C ASP A 242 9.05 -13.26 15.49
N GLU A 243 8.53 -12.50 14.51
CA GLU A 243 9.07 -11.18 14.19
C GLU A 243 8.50 -10.06 15.05
N GLN A 244 7.19 -10.06 15.31
CA GLN A 244 6.57 -9.08 16.18
C GLN A 244 6.66 -9.49 17.65
N ASN A 245 6.53 -10.77 17.96
CA ASN A 245 6.63 -11.32 19.32
C ASN A 245 5.81 -10.53 20.36
N PRO A 246 4.51 -10.25 20.12
CA PRO A 246 3.74 -9.22 20.82
C PRO A 246 3.43 -9.54 22.29
N TRP A 247 3.63 -10.77 22.74
CA TRP A 247 3.34 -11.21 24.11
C TRP A 247 4.62 -11.40 24.93
N CYS A 248 5.73 -10.83 24.50
CA CYS A 248 7.02 -10.89 25.15
C CYS A 248 7.64 -9.48 25.15
N THR A 249 8.30 -9.11 26.23
CA THR A 249 9.14 -7.90 26.28
C THR A 249 10.61 -8.30 26.33
N ASP A 250 11.48 -7.37 25.98
CA ASP A 250 12.95 -7.57 26.04
C ASP A 250 13.50 -7.62 27.50
N GLY A 251 12.65 -7.92 28.48
CA GLY A 251 13.03 -8.13 29.87
C GLY A 251 13.11 -6.87 30.74
N ASN A 252 12.69 -5.71 30.23
CA ASN A 252 12.83 -4.43 30.96
C ASN A 252 11.77 -4.20 32.04
N SER A 253 10.58 -4.87 31.96
CA SER A 253 9.53 -4.76 32.96
C SER A 253 8.66 -6.03 33.01
N LEU A 254 8.67 -6.71 34.15
CA LEU A 254 7.79 -7.86 34.40
C LEU A 254 6.32 -7.47 34.39
N GLU A 255 5.98 -6.25 34.78
CA GLU A 255 4.62 -5.74 34.79
C GLU A 255 4.10 -5.52 33.38
N GLU A 256 4.90 -4.93 32.51
CA GLU A 256 4.54 -4.74 31.09
C GLU A 256 4.36 -6.06 30.36
N GLU A 257 5.28 -7.02 30.56
CA GLU A 257 5.13 -8.35 29.97
C GLU A 257 3.84 -9.01 30.46
N TRP A 258 3.53 -8.86 31.75
CA TRP A 258 2.33 -9.44 32.30
C TRP A 258 1.05 -8.83 31.73
N ASN A 259 1.03 -7.54 31.45
CA ASN A 259 -0.09 -6.87 30.79
C ASN A 259 -0.32 -7.43 29.36
N LEU A 260 0.75 -7.70 28.61
CA LEU A 260 0.66 -8.31 27.28
C LEU A 260 0.14 -9.75 27.34
N VAL A 261 0.57 -10.51 28.37
CA VAL A 261 0.06 -11.86 28.63
C VAL A 261 -1.43 -11.86 28.98
N GLU A 262 -1.88 -10.93 29.83
CA GLU A 262 -3.31 -10.82 30.18
C GLU A 262 -4.15 -10.41 28.96
N ALA A 263 -3.62 -9.56 28.07
CA ALA A 263 -4.28 -9.24 26.82
C ALA A 263 -4.48 -10.48 25.93
N LEU A 264 -3.47 -11.37 25.84
CA LEU A 264 -3.63 -12.65 25.14
C LEU A 264 -4.66 -13.55 25.82
N LEU A 265 -4.59 -13.69 27.15
CA LEU A 265 -5.52 -14.52 27.90
C LEU A 265 -6.97 -14.05 27.79
N ALA A 266 -7.20 -12.76 27.59
CA ALA A 266 -8.54 -12.19 27.43
C ALA A 266 -9.27 -12.71 26.18
N PHE A 267 -8.57 -13.17 25.16
CA PHE A 267 -9.17 -13.82 24.00
C PHE A 267 -9.68 -15.24 24.27
N LEU A 268 -9.11 -15.93 25.28
CA LEU A 268 -9.43 -17.33 25.53
C LEU A 268 -10.75 -17.46 26.28
N PRO A 269 -11.69 -18.33 25.81
CA PRO A 269 -13.05 -18.40 26.39
C PRO A 269 -13.08 -19.04 27.80
N GLU A 270 -12.28 -20.08 28.02
CA GLU A 270 -12.38 -20.92 29.20
C GLU A 270 -11.55 -20.43 30.39
N GLN A 271 -12.20 -20.14 31.54
CA GLN A 271 -11.52 -19.64 32.73
C GLN A 271 -10.49 -20.63 33.28
N SER A 272 -10.80 -21.95 33.22
CA SER A 272 -9.89 -23.01 33.65
C SER A 272 -8.58 -23.01 32.83
N LEU A 273 -8.69 -22.82 31.52
CA LEU A 273 -7.53 -22.71 30.64
C LEU A 273 -6.72 -21.46 30.97
N ARG A 274 -7.36 -20.29 31.10
CA ARG A 274 -6.71 -19.05 31.50
C ARG A 274 -5.94 -19.17 32.82
N ASN A 275 -6.55 -19.78 33.82
CA ASN A 275 -5.91 -19.96 35.13
C ASN A 275 -4.71 -20.91 35.04
N ALA A 276 -4.83 -22.02 34.31
CA ALA A 276 -3.74 -22.98 34.15
C ALA A 276 -2.54 -22.36 33.41
N LEU A 277 -2.79 -21.53 32.35
CA LEU A 277 -1.76 -20.81 31.64
C LEU A 277 -1.10 -19.74 32.52
N ARG A 278 -1.89 -18.98 33.32
CA ARG A 278 -1.33 -18.01 34.28
C ARG A 278 -0.38 -18.68 35.26
N THR A 279 -0.77 -19.79 35.86
CA THR A 279 0.08 -20.53 36.78
C THR A 279 1.36 -20.98 36.09
N LYS A 280 1.22 -21.62 34.92
CA LYS A 280 2.39 -22.10 34.15
C LYS A 280 3.37 -20.96 33.83
N TRP A 281 2.90 -19.84 33.32
CA TRP A 281 3.77 -18.73 32.88
C TRP A 281 4.35 -17.92 34.06
N LYS A 282 3.65 -17.89 35.23
CA LYS A 282 4.21 -17.31 36.48
C LYS A 282 5.33 -18.15 37.07
N GLU A 283 5.25 -19.46 36.91
CA GLU A 283 6.27 -20.40 37.45
C GLU A 283 7.50 -20.50 36.51
N GLN A 284 7.39 -20.10 35.26
CA GLN A 284 8.51 -20.07 34.32
C GLN A 284 9.51 -18.99 34.69
N LYS A 285 10.76 -19.40 35.00
CA LYS A 285 11.86 -18.48 35.34
C LYS A 285 12.54 -17.83 34.14
N SER A 286 12.20 -18.24 32.92
CA SER A 286 12.78 -17.72 31.68
C SER A 286 11.74 -16.95 30.89
N VAL A 287 12.17 -15.91 30.16
CA VAL A 287 11.35 -15.16 29.22
C VAL A 287 10.82 -16.12 28.16
N SER A 288 9.50 -16.22 28.04
CA SER A 288 8.84 -17.11 27.08
C SER A 288 8.41 -16.31 25.86
N THR A 289 8.84 -16.74 24.67
CA THR A 289 8.46 -16.11 23.40
C THR A 289 6.96 -16.24 23.11
N SER A 290 6.44 -15.38 22.24
CA SER A 290 5.05 -15.47 21.77
C SER A 290 4.76 -16.83 21.11
N ARG A 291 5.73 -17.40 20.40
CA ARG A 291 5.61 -18.75 19.82
C ARG A 291 5.43 -19.80 20.91
N ALA A 292 6.26 -19.80 21.92
CA ALA A 292 6.15 -20.75 23.03
C ALA A 292 4.80 -20.60 23.77
N LYS A 293 4.35 -19.37 24.02
CA LYS A 293 3.03 -19.10 24.61
C LYS A 293 1.89 -19.62 23.74
N TRP A 294 1.99 -19.48 22.41
CA TRP A 294 0.99 -20.00 21.46
C TRP A 294 0.93 -21.54 21.44
N GLU A 295 2.07 -22.21 21.53
CA GLU A 295 2.18 -23.66 21.64
C GLU A 295 1.65 -24.16 22.99
N ASP A 296 1.95 -23.46 24.08
CA ASP A 296 1.46 -23.75 25.42
C ASP A 296 -0.06 -23.74 25.50
N ILE A 297 -0.75 -22.84 24.79
CA ILE A 297 -2.21 -22.83 24.74
C ILE A 297 -2.74 -24.18 24.27
N ASN A 298 -2.15 -24.79 23.24
CA ASN A 298 -2.57 -26.10 22.76
C ASN A 298 -2.25 -27.23 23.80
N ALA A 299 -1.02 -27.21 24.31
CA ALA A 299 -0.56 -28.25 25.22
C ALA A 299 -1.33 -28.25 26.54
N VAL A 300 -1.68 -27.07 27.07
CA VAL A 300 -2.46 -26.93 28.28
C VAL A 300 -3.94 -27.24 28.01
N ALA A 301 -4.48 -26.82 26.87
CA ALA A 301 -5.86 -27.09 26.47
C ALA A 301 -6.18 -28.61 26.44
N GLN A 302 -5.24 -29.40 25.87
CA GLN A 302 -5.40 -30.88 25.85
C GLN A 302 -5.57 -31.50 27.22
N LYS A 303 -5.00 -30.85 28.28
CA LYS A 303 -5.08 -31.37 29.67
C LYS A 303 -6.28 -30.83 30.42
N VAL A 304 -6.76 -29.64 30.09
CA VAL A 304 -7.74 -28.88 30.87
C VAL A 304 -9.15 -28.93 30.29
N LEU A 305 -9.28 -28.91 28.95
CA LEU A 305 -10.60 -28.94 28.31
C LEU A 305 -11.20 -30.32 28.33
N LYS A 306 -12.48 -30.39 28.73
CA LYS A 306 -13.15 -31.65 29.03
C LYS A 306 -14.11 -32.14 27.96
N ASN A 307 -14.51 -31.28 27.05
CA ASN A 307 -15.51 -31.60 26.03
C ASN A 307 -15.26 -30.89 24.71
N GLN A 308 -15.91 -31.39 23.65
CA GLN A 308 -15.76 -30.93 22.29
C GLN A 308 -16.23 -29.47 22.07
N ILE A 309 -17.17 -28.98 22.88
CA ILE A 309 -17.65 -27.59 22.78
C ILE A 309 -16.55 -26.64 23.20
N GLN A 310 -15.86 -26.91 24.32
CA GLN A 310 -14.75 -26.07 24.77
C GLN A 310 -13.60 -26.07 23.77
N VAL A 311 -13.29 -27.20 23.13
CA VAL A 311 -12.28 -27.30 22.08
C VAL A 311 -12.68 -26.47 20.86
N SER A 312 -13.94 -26.52 20.43
CA SER A 312 -14.47 -25.69 19.35
C SER A 312 -14.35 -24.18 19.65
N GLN A 313 -14.75 -23.79 20.88
CA GLN A 313 -14.65 -22.40 21.33
C GLN A 313 -13.20 -21.89 21.35
N LEU A 314 -12.25 -22.73 21.77
CA LEU A 314 -10.83 -22.39 21.70
C LEU A 314 -10.35 -22.22 20.24
N THR A 315 -10.79 -23.09 19.34
CA THR A 315 -10.46 -23.00 17.91
C THR A 315 -10.96 -21.67 17.32
N ASP A 316 -12.17 -21.26 17.68
CA ASP A 316 -12.73 -19.98 17.25
C ASP A 316 -11.95 -18.79 17.83
N ALA A 317 -11.64 -18.83 19.12
CA ALA A 317 -10.83 -17.80 19.75
C ALA A 317 -9.45 -17.66 19.11
N LYS A 318 -8.82 -18.77 18.74
CA LYS A 318 -7.54 -18.74 18.00
C LYS A 318 -7.68 -18.13 16.59
N LYS A 319 -8.79 -18.37 15.89
CA LYS A 319 -9.08 -17.69 14.63
C LYS A 319 -9.24 -16.18 14.86
N GLU A 320 -9.99 -15.77 15.87
CA GLU A 320 -10.16 -14.34 16.21
C GLU A 320 -8.83 -13.65 16.54
N ILE A 321 -7.92 -14.32 17.27
CA ILE A 321 -6.56 -13.80 17.53
C ILE A 321 -5.81 -13.56 16.22
N ILE A 322 -5.83 -14.54 15.30
CA ILE A 322 -5.15 -14.41 14.00
C ILE A 322 -5.71 -13.23 13.22
N PHE A 323 -7.04 -13.07 13.16
CA PHE A 323 -7.67 -11.93 12.52
C PHE A 323 -7.28 -10.59 13.17
N TYR A 324 -7.36 -10.51 14.51
CA TYR A 324 -7.04 -9.32 15.27
C TYR A 324 -5.63 -8.78 14.95
N TYR A 325 -4.64 -9.69 14.90
CA TYR A 325 -3.25 -9.31 14.69
C TYR A 325 -2.86 -9.11 13.23
N MET A 326 -3.57 -9.69 12.27
CA MET A 326 -3.06 -9.71 10.88
C MET A 326 -4.04 -9.24 9.82
N TYR A 327 -5.35 -9.14 10.12
CA TYR A 327 -6.31 -8.77 9.08
C TYR A 327 -6.08 -7.31 8.63
N PRO A 328 -6.25 -6.99 7.33
CA PRO A 328 -6.03 -5.64 6.79
C PRO A 328 -6.80 -4.56 7.55
N ARG A 329 -6.09 -3.49 7.91
CA ARG A 329 -6.65 -2.27 8.50
C ARG A 329 -6.74 -1.21 7.42
N LEU A 330 -7.96 -0.85 7.03
CA LEU A 330 -8.26 0.01 5.90
C LEU A 330 -8.73 1.39 6.37
N ASP A 331 -8.26 2.46 5.71
CA ASP A 331 -8.93 3.76 5.81
C ASP A 331 -10.21 3.75 4.96
N LEU A 332 -11.34 3.53 5.64
CA LEU A 332 -12.63 3.35 4.99
C LEU A 332 -13.15 4.63 4.32
N GLU A 333 -12.77 5.81 4.80
CA GLU A 333 -13.27 7.08 4.27
C GLU A 333 -12.68 7.41 2.90
N VAL A 334 -11.42 7.04 2.66
CA VAL A 334 -10.76 7.19 1.35
C VAL A 334 -11.51 6.44 0.27
N SER A 335 -12.00 5.24 0.60
CA SER A 335 -12.69 4.35 -0.35
C SER A 335 -14.14 4.73 -0.61
N LYS A 336 -14.87 5.17 0.43
CA LYS A 336 -16.31 5.46 0.35
C LYS A 336 -16.63 6.71 -0.48
N GLN A 337 -15.83 7.76 -0.33
CA GLN A 337 -16.15 9.08 -0.88
C GLN A 337 -15.57 9.27 -2.29
N MET A 338 -16.44 9.55 -3.26
CA MET A 338 -15.99 9.86 -4.62
C MET A 338 -15.18 11.16 -4.70
N ILE A 339 -15.46 12.13 -3.83
CA ILE A 339 -14.78 13.44 -3.82
C ILE A 339 -13.46 13.44 -3.05
N HIS A 340 -13.09 12.33 -2.43
CA HIS A 340 -11.80 12.20 -1.73
C HIS A 340 -10.65 12.21 -2.73
N LEU A 341 -9.70 13.10 -2.55
CA LEU A 341 -8.50 13.21 -3.37
C LEU A 341 -7.43 12.25 -2.83
N LEU A 342 -6.69 11.62 -3.73
CA LEU A 342 -5.59 10.74 -3.33
C LEU A 342 -4.33 11.05 -4.14
N LYS A 343 -3.18 11.00 -3.47
CA LYS A 343 -1.87 11.24 -4.05
C LYS A 343 -1.63 10.33 -5.25
N SER A 344 -1.25 10.92 -6.39
CA SER A 344 -1.00 10.20 -7.64
C SER A 344 0.15 9.21 -7.50
N PRO A 345 0.11 8.06 -8.20
CA PRO A 345 1.33 7.30 -8.48
C PRO A 345 2.45 8.20 -8.99
N PHE A 346 3.68 7.85 -8.67
CA PHE A 346 4.90 8.59 -8.99
C PHE A 346 5.04 9.99 -8.36
N CYS A 347 4.15 10.42 -7.47
CA CYS A 347 4.44 11.61 -6.67
C CYS A 347 5.64 11.39 -5.76
N ILE A 348 6.38 12.47 -5.47
CA ILE A 348 7.39 12.45 -4.42
C ILE A 348 6.72 12.64 -3.06
N HIS A 349 7.10 11.82 -2.08
CA HIS A 349 6.64 12.03 -0.72
C HIS A 349 7.42 13.19 -0.07
N PRO A 350 6.75 14.26 0.39
CA PRO A 350 7.43 15.50 0.78
C PRO A 350 8.34 15.39 2.00
N GLY A 351 8.12 14.37 2.84
CA GLY A 351 8.91 14.16 4.06
C GLY A 351 10.10 13.21 3.90
N THR A 352 10.09 12.33 2.88
CA THR A 352 11.12 11.29 2.69
C THR A 352 11.91 11.46 1.39
N GLY A 353 11.38 12.16 0.40
CA GLY A 353 11.94 12.22 -0.95
C GLY A 353 11.75 10.94 -1.77
N ASN A 354 11.10 9.91 -1.22
CA ASN A 354 10.83 8.68 -1.95
C ASN A 354 9.75 8.90 -3.02
N VAL A 355 9.91 8.21 -4.13
CA VAL A 355 8.89 8.14 -5.18
C VAL A 355 7.78 7.19 -4.76
N CYS A 356 6.53 7.59 -4.94
CA CYS A 356 5.37 6.73 -4.73
C CYS A 356 5.23 5.76 -5.92
N VAL A 357 6.09 4.76 -5.97
CA VAL A 357 6.16 3.85 -7.12
C VAL A 357 5.03 2.83 -7.11
N PRO A 358 4.43 2.53 -8.26
CA PRO A 358 3.65 1.32 -8.45
C PRO A 358 4.52 0.09 -8.20
N PHE A 359 3.98 -0.94 -7.56
CA PHE A 359 4.73 -2.16 -7.26
C PHE A 359 3.90 -3.42 -7.48
N ASP A 360 4.61 -4.52 -7.75
CA ASP A 360 4.02 -5.85 -7.76
C ASP A 360 4.05 -6.44 -6.35
N PRO A 361 2.90 -6.87 -5.77
CA PRO A 361 2.88 -7.49 -4.45
C PRO A 361 3.63 -8.80 -4.34
N GLU A 362 3.86 -9.50 -5.45
CA GLU A 362 4.44 -10.83 -5.49
C GLU A 362 5.88 -10.85 -6.01
N HIS A 363 6.27 -9.86 -6.84
CA HIS A 363 7.58 -9.83 -7.47
C HIS A 363 8.35 -8.55 -7.11
N ASN A 364 9.64 -8.71 -6.82
CA ASN A 364 10.53 -7.58 -6.61
C ASN A 364 10.93 -6.98 -7.97
N LEU A 365 10.54 -5.73 -8.20
CA LEU A 365 10.84 -5.00 -9.44
C LEU A 365 12.18 -4.27 -9.41
N SER A 366 12.86 -4.18 -8.24
CA SER A 366 14.08 -3.36 -8.08
C SER A 366 15.23 -3.81 -8.99
N GLY A 367 15.24 -5.08 -9.40
CA GLY A 367 16.34 -5.67 -10.17
C GLY A 367 17.67 -5.72 -9.40
N ASN A 368 17.67 -5.41 -8.10
CA ASN A 368 18.84 -5.51 -7.25
C ASN A 368 19.04 -6.99 -6.84
N PRO A 369 20.13 -7.65 -7.27
CA PRO A 369 20.39 -9.04 -6.93
C PRO A 369 20.62 -9.29 -5.43
N ASP A 370 20.98 -8.26 -4.67
CA ASP A 370 21.18 -8.33 -3.22
C ASP A 370 19.88 -8.16 -2.42
N ASP A 371 18.77 -7.83 -3.09
CA ASP A 371 17.44 -7.69 -2.49
C ASP A 371 16.59 -8.92 -2.78
N ASP A 372 16.68 -9.93 -1.93
CA ASP A 372 15.92 -11.17 -1.99
C ASP A 372 14.50 -11.06 -1.39
N THR A 373 14.06 -9.83 -1.10
CA THR A 373 12.75 -9.57 -0.51
C THR A 373 11.63 -10.04 -1.46
N TYR A 374 10.75 -10.89 -0.96
CA TYR A 374 9.55 -11.27 -1.67
C TYR A 374 8.65 -10.06 -1.88
N GLY A 375 8.31 -9.75 -3.14
CA GLY A 375 7.55 -8.58 -3.50
C GLY A 375 8.33 -7.27 -3.30
N PHE A 376 7.63 -6.17 -3.07
CA PHE A 376 8.22 -4.84 -2.95
C PHE A 376 8.91 -4.61 -1.60
N ASN A 377 10.12 -4.06 -1.64
CA ASN A 377 10.88 -3.62 -0.46
C ASN A 377 10.84 -2.07 -0.34
N PRO A 378 10.16 -1.51 0.66
CA PRO A 378 10.07 -0.05 0.83
C PRO A 378 11.41 0.59 1.22
N MET A 379 12.38 -0.21 1.72
CA MET A 379 13.70 0.29 2.14
C MET A 379 14.58 0.62 0.94
N THR A 380 14.35 -0.06 -0.20
CA THR A 380 15.06 0.15 -1.47
C THR A 380 14.26 0.97 -2.50
N ALA A 381 13.12 1.55 -2.08
CA ALA A 381 12.30 2.39 -2.94
C ALA A 381 13.10 3.56 -3.54
N PRO A 382 12.94 3.86 -4.85
CA PRO A 382 13.64 4.97 -5.49
C PRO A 382 13.42 6.29 -4.74
N ASN A 383 14.52 7.02 -4.53
CA ASN A 383 14.53 8.30 -3.85
C ASN A 383 15.03 9.40 -4.80
N LEU A 384 14.46 10.59 -4.73
CA LEU A 384 14.78 11.67 -5.66
C LEU A 384 16.28 12.01 -5.73
N SER A 385 16.96 12.10 -4.59
CA SER A 385 18.41 12.38 -4.58
C SER A 385 19.22 11.23 -5.22
N GLN A 386 18.79 9.99 -5.03
CA GLN A 386 19.39 8.84 -5.69
C GLN A 386 19.21 8.91 -7.21
N LEU A 387 18.00 9.21 -7.69
CA LEU A 387 17.71 9.32 -9.12
C LEU A 387 18.53 10.43 -9.81
N GLN A 388 18.73 11.56 -9.12
CA GLN A 388 19.62 12.63 -9.60
C GLN A 388 21.06 12.12 -9.76
N ASN A 389 21.60 11.47 -8.74
CA ASN A 389 22.97 10.91 -8.78
C ASN A 389 23.13 9.82 -9.85
N GLU A 390 22.08 9.01 -10.10
CA GLU A 390 22.10 7.98 -11.15
C GLU A 390 22.22 8.63 -12.55
N ILE A 391 21.47 9.71 -12.81
CA ILE A 391 21.55 10.46 -14.06
C ILE A 391 22.92 11.12 -14.22
N ASP A 392 23.41 11.82 -13.20
CA ASP A 392 24.72 12.49 -13.24
C ASP A 392 25.85 11.48 -13.50
N THR A 393 25.78 10.32 -12.84
CA THR A 393 26.75 9.22 -13.04
C THR A 393 26.68 8.66 -14.47
N TRP A 394 25.47 8.50 -15.00
CA TRP A 394 25.29 8.00 -16.35
C TRP A 394 25.83 9.01 -17.41
N GLU A 395 25.55 10.30 -17.21
CA GLU A 395 26.01 11.36 -18.10
C GLU A 395 27.55 11.51 -18.04
N ALA A 396 28.16 11.44 -16.87
CA ALA A 396 29.62 11.45 -16.69
C ALA A 396 30.31 10.29 -17.43
N LYS A 397 29.82 9.06 -17.25
CA LYS A 397 30.34 7.87 -17.96
C LYS A 397 30.24 7.96 -19.48
N ARG A 398 29.27 8.71 -20.00
CA ARG A 398 29.11 8.94 -21.43
C ARG A 398 30.13 9.93 -21.96
N VAL A 399 30.43 10.99 -21.20
CA VAL A 399 31.47 11.97 -21.57
C VAL A 399 32.85 11.29 -21.66
N ASP A 400 33.19 10.44 -20.69
CA ASP A 400 34.44 9.70 -20.69
C ASP A 400 34.60 8.71 -21.85
N ARG A 401 33.48 8.11 -22.33
CA ARG A 401 33.47 7.22 -23.51
C ARG A 401 33.51 7.97 -24.82
N GLY A 402 32.93 9.19 -24.89
CA GLY A 402 32.83 10.01 -26.10
C GLY A 402 34.14 10.69 -26.51
N SER A 403 35.14 10.75 -25.62
CA SER A 403 36.46 11.31 -25.93
C SER A 403 37.33 10.39 -26.79
N SER A 404 36.90 9.17 -27.12
CA SER A 404 37.73 8.17 -27.79
C SER A 404 37.33 7.78 -29.22
N GLN A 405 36.20 8.26 -29.76
CA GLN A 405 35.81 8.01 -31.15
C GLN A 405 35.01 9.17 -31.76
N PRO A 406 35.32 9.66 -33.02
CA PRO A 406 34.46 10.56 -33.73
C PRO A 406 33.15 9.83 -34.11
N LEU A 407 32.02 10.42 -33.72
CA LEU A 407 30.69 9.90 -34.11
C LEU A 407 30.43 10.23 -35.57
N ASP A 408 30.10 9.21 -36.36
CA ASP A 408 29.52 9.37 -37.68
C ASP A 408 28.15 10.06 -37.53
N GLU A 409 27.94 11.19 -38.21
CA GLU A 409 26.72 12.02 -38.09
C GLU A 409 25.44 11.32 -38.57
N SER A 410 25.54 10.12 -39.12
CA SER A 410 24.41 9.33 -39.63
C SER A 410 23.69 8.46 -38.58
N ASP A 411 24.30 8.20 -37.41
CA ASP A 411 23.72 7.40 -36.32
C ASP A 411 23.42 8.30 -35.12
N SER A 412 22.32 9.05 -35.18
CA SER A 412 21.73 9.65 -33.97
C SER A 412 21.12 8.54 -33.11
N PRO A 413 21.80 8.08 -32.05
CA PRO A 413 21.19 7.09 -31.17
C PRO A 413 19.89 7.67 -30.61
N ALA A 414 18.81 6.92 -30.71
CA ALA A 414 17.53 7.32 -30.16
C ALA A 414 17.76 7.89 -28.74
N ARG A 415 17.31 9.12 -28.50
CA ARG A 415 17.57 9.82 -27.24
C ARG A 415 16.95 9.03 -26.09
N ILE A 416 17.78 8.32 -25.34
CA ILE A 416 17.35 7.52 -24.17
C ILE A 416 16.66 8.46 -23.19
N ALA A 417 15.43 8.13 -22.78
CA ALA A 417 14.69 8.94 -21.82
C ALA A 417 15.39 8.92 -20.45
N ASP A 418 15.30 10.00 -19.69
CA ASP A 418 16.06 10.13 -18.44
C ASP A 418 15.68 9.07 -17.41
N PHE A 419 14.42 8.68 -17.33
CA PHE A 419 14.00 7.62 -16.41
C PHE A 419 14.62 6.24 -16.75
N GLU A 420 14.93 5.98 -18.03
CA GLU A 420 15.58 4.73 -18.47
C GLU A 420 17.02 4.57 -17.95
N LYS A 421 17.63 5.68 -17.53
CA LYS A 421 18.98 5.75 -16.95
C LYS A 421 18.98 5.49 -15.44
N THR A 422 17.81 5.25 -14.84
CA THR A 422 17.62 5.23 -13.38
C THR A 422 16.92 3.98 -12.88
N SER A 423 17.03 3.74 -11.57
CA SER A 423 16.30 2.72 -10.84
C SER A 423 14.77 2.90 -10.86
N LEU A 424 14.26 3.99 -11.42
CA LEU A 424 12.82 4.23 -11.62
C LEU A 424 12.25 3.44 -12.81
N LYS A 425 13.09 3.05 -13.78
CA LYS A 425 12.69 2.37 -15.01
C LYS A 425 11.77 1.16 -14.81
N PRO A 426 12.11 0.15 -13.98
CA PRO A 426 11.28 -1.05 -13.84
C PRO A 426 9.88 -0.75 -13.32
N TYR A 427 9.73 0.25 -12.48
CA TYR A 427 8.43 0.67 -11.95
C TYR A 427 7.57 1.40 -13.00
N ILE A 428 8.21 2.19 -13.88
CA ILE A 428 7.52 2.84 -15.01
C ILE A 428 7.09 1.80 -16.04
N ASP A 429 7.95 0.82 -16.35
CA ASP A 429 7.65 -0.26 -17.28
C ASP A 429 6.50 -1.15 -16.76
N TYR A 430 6.50 -1.47 -15.47
CA TYR A 430 5.41 -2.19 -14.81
C TYR A 430 4.08 -1.43 -14.94
N PHE A 431 4.09 -0.14 -14.62
CA PHE A 431 2.90 0.71 -14.73
C PHE A 431 2.43 0.85 -16.18
N ALA A 432 3.33 1.01 -17.14
CA ALA A 432 2.99 1.07 -18.56
C ALA A 432 2.35 -0.23 -19.06
N THR A 433 2.80 -1.37 -18.56
CA THR A 433 2.20 -2.68 -18.83
C THR A 433 0.77 -2.76 -18.29
N PHE A 434 0.55 -2.35 -17.04
CA PHE A 434 -0.77 -2.25 -16.43
C PHE A 434 -1.72 -1.34 -17.26
N VAL A 435 -1.27 -0.14 -17.62
CA VAL A 435 -2.05 0.82 -18.42
C VAL A 435 -2.39 0.25 -19.79
N SER A 436 -1.45 -0.44 -20.45
CA SER A 436 -1.68 -1.08 -21.74
C SER A 436 -2.74 -2.19 -21.67
N GLY A 437 -2.73 -2.97 -20.57
CA GLY A 437 -3.74 -3.99 -20.29
C GLY A 437 -5.13 -3.37 -20.13
N LEU A 438 -5.24 -2.35 -19.31
CA LEU A 438 -6.47 -1.59 -19.09
C LEU A 438 -7.04 -1.03 -20.39
N ILE A 439 -6.25 -0.35 -21.20
CA ILE A 439 -6.70 0.22 -22.47
C ILE A 439 -7.18 -0.85 -23.45
N LYS A 440 -6.51 -2.01 -23.50
CA LYS A 440 -6.95 -3.13 -24.35
C LYS A 440 -8.33 -3.63 -23.96
N GLU A 441 -8.63 -3.72 -22.67
CA GLU A 441 -9.94 -4.16 -22.21
C GLU A 441 -11.03 -3.12 -22.46
N GLU A 442 -10.76 -1.83 -22.23
CA GLU A 442 -11.67 -0.73 -22.56
C GLU A 442 -12.04 -0.73 -24.06
N LEU A 443 -11.07 -0.95 -24.94
CA LEU A 443 -11.32 -1.06 -26.39
C LEU A 443 -12.14 -2.28 -26.77
N ARG A 444 -11.98 -3.40 -26.04
CA ARG A 444 -12.76 -4.63 -26.26
C ARG A 444 -14.20 -4.47 -25.77
N SER A 445 -14.41 -3.85 -24.60
CA SER A 445 -15.74 -3.61 -24.05
C SER A 445 -16.54 -2.68 -24.95
N THR A 446 -15.92 -1.62 -25.48
CA THR A 446 -16.54 -0.69 -26.44
C THR A 446 -16.98 -1.39 -27.73
N LYS A 447 -16.16 -2.29 -28.28
CA LYS A 447 -16.53 -3.07 -29.49
C LYS A 447 -17.70 -4.01 -29.22
N ARG A 448 -17.68 -4.77 -28.11
CA ARG A 448 -18.80 -5.67 -27.74
C ARG A 448 -20.10 -4.91 -27.56
N GLY A 449 -20.06 -3.71 -26.96
CA GLY A 449 -21.23 -2.84 -26.84
C GLY A 449 -21.77 -2.35 -28.19
N ALA A 450 -20.90 -2.03 -29.15
CA ALA A 450 -21.29 -1.64 -30.50
C ALA A 450 -21.95 -2.82 -31.26
N ASP A 451 -21.31 -4.00 -31.22
CA ASP A 451 -21.82 -5.22 -31.87
C ASP A 451 -23.18 -5.69 -31.30
N SER A 452 -23.47 -5.37 -30.03
CA SER A 452 -24.76 -5.71 -29.39
C SER A 452 -25.91 -4.76 -29.73
N LEU A 453 -25.64 -3.60 -30.34
CA LEU A 453 -26.62 -2.62 -30.78
C LEU A 453 -27.05 -2.83 -32.25
N ASP A 454 -26.38 -3.70 -32.99
CA ASP A 454 -26.67 -4.03 -34.39
C ASP A 454 -27.69 -5.18 -34.58
N PHE A 455 -28.46 -5.55 -33.53
CA PHE A 455 -29.55 -6.55 -33.59
C PHE A 455 -30.87 -5.96 -33.19
#